data_c1b42f1aa559177511071610d199dadb
#
_entry.id   c1b42f1aa559177511071610d199dadb
#
_cell.length_a   1.000
_cell.length_b   1.000
_cell.length_c   1.000
_cell.angle_alpha   90.00
_cell.angle_beta   90.00
_cell.angle_gamma   90.00
#
_symmetry.space_group_name_H-M   'P 1'
#
loop_
_entity.id
_entity.type
_entity.pdbx_description
1 polymer ?
#
loop_
_entity_poly.entity_id
_entity_poly.type
_entity_poly.pdbx_seq_one_letter_code
_entity_poly.pdbx_strand_id
1 'polypeptide(L)'
;MIDWQYSESIESPDIVSIKKKYTNYIGGKFVEPKSKKYINTISPSTEELLSKVPLSNEKDINSAVKSAKEGLEVWSKLTPNQRSRYLFKIARLIQERSREFAVLESLDGGKPIKESRDFDLPQVAANFFYFAGWADKLDLSWATKSLKPYGVVGQIIPWNFPLLMLAWKIAPALATGNTVVLKPAETTPLTALLFAEICEQAGLPPGVVNIVTGDGSTGSFIVNHKDINKIAFTGSTQVGKLIQNSLA
;
A
#
# COMPACT_ATOMS: atom_id res chain seq x y z
N MET A 1 -27.07 41.21 13.55
CA MET A 1 -25.89 40.35 13.56
C MET A 1 -26.29 39.06 12.83
N ILE A 2 -25.58 38.68 11.79
CA ILE A 2 -25.80 37.41 11.11
C ILE A 2 -25.22 36.36 12.03
N ASP A 3 -26.05 35.45 12.53
CA ASP A 3 -25.59 34.31 13.32
C ASP A 3 -25.06 33.25 12.34
N TRP A 4 -23.73 33.13 12.29
CA TRP A 4 -23.06 32.15 11.43
C TRP A 4 -23.16 30.80 12.12
N GLN A 5 -24.11 29.97 11.69
CA GLN A 5 -24.10 28.57 12.06
C GLN A 5 -23.15 27.81 11.10
N TYR A 6 -22.08 27.27 11.63
CA TYR A 6 -21.24 26.37 10.89
C TYR A 6 -21.96 25.02 10.74
N SER A 7 -22.14 24.57 9.52
CA SER A 7 -22.58 23.18 9.27
C SER A 7 -21.46 22.23 9.74
N GLU A 8 -21.88 21.08 10.26
CA GLU A 8 -20.94 20.02 10.62
C GLU A 8 -20.06 19.64 9.42
N SER A 9 -18.77 19.39 9.69
CA SER A 9 -17.86 18.92 8.65
C SER A 9 -18.30 17.56 8.12
N ILE A 10 -18.40 17.45 6.79
CA ILE A 10 -18.68 16.16 6.16
C ILE A 10 -17.51 15.18 6.29
N GLU A 11 -16.33 15.64 6.70
CA GLU A 11 -15.12 14.87 6.97
C GLU A 11 -14.90 14.66 8.48
N SER A 12 -15.99 14.42 9.23
CA SER A 12 -15.89 14.07 10.64
C SER A 12 -14.99 12.85 10.85
N PRO A 13 -14.14 12.82 11.89
CA PRO A 13 -13.37 11.64 12.28
C PRO A 13 -14.21 10.39 12.49
N ASP A 14 -15.49 10.55 12.80
CA ASP A 14 -16.44 9.43 13.04
C ASP A 14 -16.68 8.55 11.81
N ILE A 15 -16.31 9.03 10.62
CA ILE A 15 -16.39 8.22 9.39
C ILE A 15 -15.38 7.07 9.40
N VAL A 16 -14.34 7.14 10.23
CA VAL A 16 -13.24 6.17 10.27
C VAL A 16 -13.33 5.36 11.56
N SER A 17 -13.35 4.04 11.42
CA SER A 17 -13.24 3.12 12.55
C SER A 17 -11.80 2.63 12.70
N ILE A 18 -11.00 3.31 13.53
CA ILE A 18 -9.64 2.89 13.80
C ILE A 18 -9.65 1.74 14.84
N LYS A 19 -9.12 0.59 14.45
CA LYS A 19 -8.99 -0.57 15.33
C LYS A 19 -7.94 -0.30 16.42
N LYS A 20 -8.16 -0.73 17.64
CA LYS A 20 -7.17 -0.62 18.74
C LYS A 20 -5.84 -1.32 18.38
N LYS A 21 -5.90 -2.32 17.52
CA LYS A 21 -4.77 -3.14 17.10
C LYS A 21 -5.00 -3.67 15.68
N TYR A 22 -4.00 -3.55 14.85
CA TYR A 22 -3.99 -4.11 13.50
C TYR A 22 -3.07 -5.33 13.40
N THR A 23 -3.14 -6.02 12.28
CA THR A 23 -2.34 -7.18 11.92
C THR A 23 -1.72 -6.98 10.54
N ASN A 24 -0.74 -7.80 10.15
CA ASN A 24 -0.22 -7.80 8.78
C ASN A 24 -1.29 -8.35 7.81
N TYR A 25 -1.21 -7.95 6.55
CA TYR A 25 -2.00 -8.54 5.47
C TYR A 25 -1.09 -9.41 4.60
N ILE A 26 -1.24 -10.73 4.71
CA ILE A 26 -0.39 -11.71 4.02
C ILE A 26 -1.28 -12.83 3.47
N GLY A 27 -1.09 -13.14 2.19
CA GLY A 27 -1.82 -14.24 1.56
C GLY A 27 -3.32 -14.03 1.47
N GLY A 28 -3.77 -12.77 1.32
CA GLY A 28 -5.19 -12.43 1.26
C GLY A 28 -5.90 -12.48 2.61
N LYS A 29 -5.15 -12.47 3.73
CA LYS A 29 -5.69 -12.56 5.10
C LYS A 29 -4.98 -11.63 6.04
N PHE A 30 -5.71 -11.14 7.04
CA PHE A 30 -5.15 -10.43 8.17
C PHE A 30 -4.57 -11.42 9.17
N VAL A 31 -3.27 -11.34 9.45
CA VAL A 31 -2.53 -12.32 10.28
C VAL A 31 -1.69 -11.63 11.36
N GLU A 32 -1.69 -12.20 12.55
CA GLU A 32 -0.85 -11.74 13.65
C GLU A 32 0.65 -11.86 13.30
N PRO A 33 1.48 -10.88 13.71
CA PRO A 33 2.91 -10.97 13.47
C PRO A 33 3.55 -12.14 14.22
N LYS A 34 4.45 -12.85 13.56
CA LYS A 34 5.24 -13.94 14.17
C LYS A 34 6.11 -13.45 15.34
N SER A 35 6.52 -12.19 15.28
CA SER A 35 7.25 -11.52 16.35
C SER A 35 6.42 -11.34 17.63
N LYS A 36 5.08 -11.32 17.52
CA LYS A 36 4.14 -10.91 18.59
C LYS A 36 4.42 -9.51 19.14
N LYS A 37 5.25 -8.70 18.46
CA LYS A 37 5.60 -7.33 18.84
C LYS A 37 4.81 -6.32 18.05
N TYR A 38 4.57 -5.17 18.65
CA TYR A 38 3.79 -4.07 18.08
C TYR A 38 4.49 -2.75 18.35
N ILE A 39 4.29 -1.79 17.48
CA ILE A 39 4.65 -0.38 17.68
C ILE A 39 3.38 0.45 17.69
N ASN A 40 3.44 1.60 18.37
CA ASN A 40 2.34 2.55 18.41
C ASN A 40 2.37 3.45 17.18
N THR A 41 1.20 3.70 16.59
CA THR A 41 0.99 4.83 15.68
C THR A 41 0.25 5.92 16.44
N ILE A 42 0.72 7.14 16.35
CA ILE A 42 0.32 8.28 17.17
C ILE A 42 -0.13 9.40 16.24
N SER A 43 -1.27 10.03 16.53
CA SER A 43 -1.71 11.24 15.83
C SER A 43 -0.69 12.36 16.00
N PRO A 44 -0.08 12.89 14.95
CA PRO A 44 0.86 14.00 15.09
C PRO A 44 0.17 15.31 15.50
N SER A 45 -1.15 15.41 15.36
CA SER A 45 -1.92 16.61 15.71
C SER A 45 -2.34 16.64 17.17
N THR A 46 -2.60 15.48 17.79
CA THR A 46 -3.12 15.39 19.17
C THR A 46 -2.18 14.68 20.12
N GLU A 47 -1.11 14.04 19.60
CA GLU A 47 -0.18 13.18 20.33
C GLU A 47 -0.85 11.94 20.98
N GLU A 48 -2.09 11.68 20.63
CA GLU A 48 -2.84 10.52 21.14
C GLU A 48 -2.51 9.24 20.37
N LEU A 49 -2.61 8.12 21.10
CA LEU A 49 -2.47 6.81 20.49
C LEU A 49 -3.65 6.51 19.57
N LEU A 50 -3.39 6.40 18.27
CA LEU A 50 -4.39 5.96 17.29
C LEU A 50 -4.57 4.43 17.34
N SER A 51 -3.48 3.69 17.28
CA SER A 51 -3.52 2.23 17.20
C SER A 51 -2.16 1.59 17.52
N LYS A 52 -2.16 0.25 17.55
CA LYS A 52 -0.95 -0.58 17.56
C LYS A 52 -0.86 -1.35 16.25
N VAL A 53 0.30 -1.29 15.59
CA VAL A 53 0.57 -2.02 14.35
C VAL A 53 1.73 -2.99 14.52
N PRO A 54 1.78 -4.10 13.77
CA PRO A 54 2.86 -5.08 13.88
C PRO A 54 4.26 -4.48 13.74
N LEU A 55 5.20 -4.92 14.57
CA LEU A 55 6.63 -4.82 14.33
C LEU A 55 7.09 -6.14 13.72
N SER A 56 7.02 -6.24 12.41
CA SER A 56 7.32 -7.46 11.68
C SER A 56 8.81 -7.77 11.69
N ASN A 57 9.11 -9.06 11.86
CA ASN A 57 10.48 -9.57 11.81
C ASN A 57 10.75 -10.37 10.52
N GLU A 58 11.92 -10.95 10.42
CA GLU A 58 12.34 -11.74 9.26
C GLU A 58 11.38 -12.90 8.95
N LYS A 59 10.79 -13.56 9.98
CA LYS A 59 9.84 -14.66 9.77
C LYS A 59 8.53 -14.16 9.13
N ASP A 60 8.10 -12.94 9.45
CA ASP A 60 6.95 -12.31 8.83
C ASP A 60 7.23 -12.01 7.36
N ILE A 61 8.42 -11.45 7.07
CA ILE A 61 8.84 -11.17 5.69
C ILE A 61 8.97 -12.45 4.87
N ASN A 62 9.59 -13.49 5.42
CA ASN A 62 9.66 -14.80 4.76
C ASN A 62 8.26 -15.35 4.42
N SER A 63 7.29 -15.18 5.33
CA SER A 63 5.90 -15.59 5.08
C SER A 63 5.25 -14.76 3.97
N ALA A 64 5.47 -13.44 3.96
CA ALA A 64 4.93 -12.54 2.94
C ALA A 64 5.53 -12.80 1.56
N VAL A 65 6.85 -13.03 1.49
CA VAL A 65 7.54 -13.34 0.22
C VAL A 65 7.14 -14.70 -0.31
N LYS A 66 7.01 -15.72 0.56
CA LYS A 66 6.50 -17.03 0.17
C LYS A 66 5.10 -16.90 -0.45
N SER A 67 4.22 -16.17 0.23
CA SER A 67 2.87 -15.93 -0.28
C SER A 67 2.88 -15.14 -1.59
N ALA A 68 3.77 -14.15 -1.74
CA ALA A 68 3.92 -13.40 -2.98
C ALA A 68 4.38 -14.29 -4.15
N LYS A 69 5.26 -15.26 -3.92
CA LYS A 69 5.68 -16.26 -4.93
C LYS A 69 4.50 -17.15 -5.36
N GLU A 70 3.71 -17.63 -4.41
CA GLU A 70 2.51 -18.42 -4.70
C GLU A 70 1.48 -17.59 -5.49
N GLY A 71 1.25 -16.33 -5.09
CA GLY A 71 0.38 -15.40 -5.82
C GLY A 71 0.88 -15.07 -7.23
N LEU A 72 2.20 -15.01 -7.43
CA LEU A 72 2.82 -14.75 -8.73
C LEU A 72 2.46 -15.85 -9.76
N GLU A 73 2.39 -17.10 -9.33
CA GLU A 73 2.04 -18.22 -10.19
C GLU A 73 0.63 -18.11 -10.78
N VAL A 74 -0.26 -17.46 -10.04
CA VAL A 74 -1.62 -17.19 -10.50
C VAL A 74 -1.66 -15.87 -11.28
N TRP A 75 -1.11 -14.80 -10.71
CA TRP A 75 -1.23 -13.44 -11.24
C TRP A 75 -0.55 -13.25 -12.58
N SER A 76 0.65 -13.82 -12.76
CA SER A 76 1.41 -13.72 -14.01
C SER A 76 0.75 -14.45 -15.18
N LYS A 77 -0.10 -15.44 -14.91
CA LYS A 77 -0.84 -16.21 -15.94
C LYS A 77 -2.15 -15.51 -16.36
N LEU A 78 -2.62 -14.52 -15.60
CA LEU A 78 -3.78 -13.74 -15.99
C LEU A 78 -3.48 -12.95 -17.26
N THR A 79 -4.46 -12.89 -18.15
CA THR A 79 -4.36 -12.03 -19.33
C THR A 79 -4.26 -10.56 -18.90
N PRO A 80 -3.64 -9.70 -19.72
CA PRO A 80 -3.60 -8.26 -19.46
C PRO A 80 -4.97 -7.66 -19.16
N ASN A 81 -6.00 -8.06 -19.90
CA ASN A 81 -7.38 -7.62 -19.68
C ASN A 81 -7.95 -8.05 -18.33
N GLN A 82 -7.62 -9.26 -17.85
CA GLN A 82 -8.04 -9.72 -16.53
C GLN A 82 -7.39 -8.88 -15.43
N ARG A 83 -6.08 -8.59 -15.53
CA ARG A 83 -5.40 -7.70 -14.57
C ARG A 83 -5.97 -6.28 -14.59
N SER A 84 -6.26 -5.75 -15.77
CA SER A 84 -6.93 -4.46 -15.95
C SER A 84 -8.23 -4.36 -15.15
N ARG A 85 -9.09 -5.37 -15.22
CA ARG A 85 -10.37 -5.41 -14.48
C ARG A 85 -10.19 -5.30 -12.96
N TYR A 86 -9.17 -5.96 -12.40
CA TYR A 86 -8.86 -5.84 -10.97
C TYR A 86 -8.45 -4.42 -10.61
N LEU A 87 -7.58 -3.80 -11.41
CA LEU A 87 -7.13 -2.44 -11.17
C LEU A 87 -8.26 -1.42 -11.29
N PHE A 88 -9.17 -1.55 -12.27
CA PHE A 88 -10.39 -0.75 -12.37
C PHE A 88 -11.27 -0.90 -11.12
N LYS A 89 -11.44 -2.12 -10.62
CA LYS A 89 -12.22 -2.38 -9.42
C LYS A 89 -11.60 -1.73 -8.19
N ILE A 90 -10.28 -1.84 -8.03
CA ILE A 90 -9.53 -1.16 -6.95
C ILE A 90 -9.73 0.36 -7.02
N ALA A 91 -9.57 0.97 -8.20
CA ALA A 91 -9.75 2.40 -8.40
C ALA A 91 -11.15 2.87 -7.97
N ARG A 92 -12.20 2.13 -8.35
CA ARG A 92 -13.59 2.43 -7.98
C ARG A 92 -13.82 2.29 -6.48
N LEU A 93 -13.34 1.23 -5.85
CA LEU A 93 -13.45 1.03 -4.40
C LEU A 93 -12.75 2.15 -3.61
N ILE A 94 -11.58 2.63 -4.10
CA ILE A 94 -10.91 3.79 -3.52
C ILE A 94 -11.78 5.05 -3.66
N GLN A 95 -12.42 5.28 -4.80
CA GLN A 95 -13.33 6.41 -4.98
C GLN A 95 -14.55 6.31 -4.05
N GLU A 96 -15.15 5.14 -3.92
CA GLU A 96 -16.30 4.89 -3.05
C GLU A 96 -15.98 5.15 -1.57
N ARG A 97 -14.76 4.82 -1.13
CA ARG A 97 -14.26 5.02 0.23
C ARG A 97 -13.34 6.24 0.37
N SER A 98 -13.35 7.17 -0.58
CA SER A 98 -12.38 8.29 -0.64
C SER A 98 -12.39 9.16 0.61
N ARG A 99 -13.56 9.45 1.20
CA ARG A 99 -13.68 10.24 2.42
C ARG A 99 -13.06 9.54 3.63
N GLU A 100 -13.30 8.24 3.77
CA GLU A 100 -12.69 7.42 4.83
C GLU A 100 -11.17 7.42 4.73
N PHE A 101 -10.63 7.21 3.53
CA PHE A 101 -9.19 7.29 3.28
C PHE A 101 -8.62 8.68 3.57
N ALA A 102 -9.29 9.75 3.12
CA ALA A 102 -8.82 11.12 3.33
C ALA A 102 -8.75 11.48 4.81
N VAL A 103 -9.77 11.13 5.58
CA VAL A 103 -9.80 11.37 7.02
C VAL A 103 -8.73 10.53 7.73
N LEU A 104 -8.59 9.25 7.37
CA LEU A 104 -7.57 8.39 7.96
C LEU A 104 -6.15 8.89 7.66
N GLU A 105 -5.88 9.35 6.42
CA GLU A 105 -4.59 9.93 6.04
C GLU A 105 -4.27 11.19 6.85
N SER A 106 -5.28 12.03 7.12
CA SER A 106 -5.12 13.22 7.95
C SER A 106 -4.87 12.90 9.42
N LEU A 107 -5.57 11.91 9.96
CA LEU A 107 -5.37 11.48 11.36
C LEU A 107 -4.00 10.83 11.58
N ASP A 108 -3.57 9.98 10.64
CA ASP A 108 -2.33 9.20 10.75
C ASP A 108 -1.08 10.04 10.40
N GLY A 109 -1.19 10.94 9.42
CA GLY A 109 -0.06 11.72 8.91
C GLY A 109 -0.03 13.20 9.34
N GLY A 110 -1.10 13.72 9.96
CA GLY A 110 -1.22 15.14 10.35
C GLY A 110 -1.40 16.08 9.16
N LYS A 111 -1.63 15.57 7.97
CA LYS A 111 -1.85 16.37 6.77
C LYS A 111 -3.21 17.06 6.82
N PRO A 112 -3.33 18.34 6.36
CA PRO A 112 -4.62 19.00 6.26
C PRO A 112 -5.61 18.18 5.43
N ILE A 113 -6.83 18.04 5.92
CA ILE A 113 -7.89 17.23 5.25
C ILE A 113 -8.14 17.69 3.81
N LYS A 114 -8.00 18.99 3.54
CA LYS A 114 -8.15 19.53 2.19
C LYS A 114 -7.14 18.94 1.21
N GLU A 115 -5.89 18.77 1.62
CA GLU A 115 -4.86 18.16 0.78
C GLU A 115 -5.13 16.67 0.55
N SER A 116 -5.44 15.92 1.59
CA SER A 116 -5.77 14.52 1.47
C SER A 116 -6.99 14.28 0.58
N ARG A 117 -8.09 15.05 0.80
CA ARG A 117 -9.34 14.91 0.08
C ARG A 117 -9.29 15.41 -1.36
N ASP A 118 -8.74 16.62 -1.57
CA ASP A 118 -8.86 17.34 -2.86
C ASP A 118 -7.69 17.06 -3.80
N PHE A 119 -6.55 16.56 -3.27
CA PHE A 119 -5.37 16.26 -4.07
C PHE A 119 -4.98 14.78 -4.02
N ASP A 120 -4.68 14.24 -2.84
CA ASP A 120 -4.09 12.90 -2.76
C ASP A 120 -5.04 11.80 -3.25
N LEU A 121 -6.26 11.77 -2.73
CA LEU A 121 -7.22 10.70 -3.06
C LEU A 121 -7.64 10.70 -4.53
N PRO A 122 -7.93 11.83 -5.18
CA PRO A 122 -8.15 11.87 -6.61
C PRO A 122 -6.97 11.33 -7.42
N GLN A 123 -5.73 11.67 -7.02
CA GLN A 123 -4.52 11.19 -7.69
C GLN A 123 -4.29 9.68 -7.49
N VAL A 124 -4.61 9.16 -6.29
CA VAL A 124 -4.56 7.71 -6.01
C VAL A 124 -5.48 6.95 -6.97
N ALA A 125 -6.74 7.35 -7.05
CA ALA A 125 -7.72 6.72 -7.94
C ALA A 125 -7.31 6.85 -9.42
N ALA A 126 -6.91 8.05 -9.85
CA ALA A 126 -6.46 8.32 -11.21
C ALA A 126 -5.27 7.45 -11.60
N ASN A 127 -4.33 7.21 -10.67
CA ASN A 127 -3.18 6.35 -10.91
C ASN A 127 -3.58 4.89 -11.15
N PHE A 128 -4.48 4.34 -10.34
CA PHE A 128 -5.00 2.99 -10.59
C PHE A 128 -5.78 2.90 -11.90
N PHE A 129 -6.60 3.89 -12.25
CA PHE A 129 -7.29 3.95 -13.55
C PHE A 129 -6.30 4.01 -14.72
N TYR A 130 -5.26 4.84 -14.60
CA TYR A 130 -4.23 4.97 -15.62
C TYR A 130 -3.55 3.63 -15.90
N PHE A 131 -3.07 2.93 -14.87
CA PHE A 131 -2.41 1.65 -15.02
C PHE A 131 -3.37 0.51 -15.38
N ALA A 132 -4.63 0.59 -14.99
CA ALA A 132 -5.67 -0.31 -15.49
C ALA A 132 -5.81 -0.19 -17.02
N GLY A 133 -5.87 1.05 -17.52
CA GLY A 133 -5.92 1.31 -18.96
C GLY A 133 -4.65 0.91 -19.71
N TRP A 134 -3.49 0.89 -19.05
CA TRP A 134 -2.24 0.41 -19.65
C TRP A 134 -2.10 -1.10 -19.63
N ALA A 135 -2.64 -1.78 -18.60
CA ALA A 135 -2.48 -3.22 -18.43
C ALA A 135 -2.93 -4.01 -19.67
N ASP A 136 -4.05 -3.65 -20.27
CA ASP A 136 -4.59 -4.30 -21.46
C ASP A 136 -3.93 -3.90 -22.77
N LYS A 137 -3.04 -2.89 -22.75
CA LYS A 137 -2.34 -2.36 -23.94
C LYS A 137 -0.88 -2.77 -24.01
N LEU A 138 -0.36 -3.42 -23.00
CA LEU A 138 1.05 -3.84 -22.97
C LEU A 138 1.41 -4.74 -24.15
N ASP A 139 0.51 -5.65 -24.54
CA ASP A 139 0.72 -6.56 -25.65
C ASP A 139 0.64 -5.87 -27.04
N LEU A 140 0.03 -4.68 -27.10
CA LEU A 140 -0.07 -3.90 -28.34
C LEU A 140 1.17 -3.03 -28.57
N SER A 141 1.97 -2.80 -27.55
CA SER A 141 3.18 -2.01 -27.65
C SER A 141 4.29 -2.82 -28.32
N TRP A 142 4.84 -2.31 -29.41
CA TRP A 142 5.97 -2.91 -30.12
C TRP A 142 7.21 -3.12 -29.23
N ALA A 143 7.38 -2.28 -28.21
CA ALA A 143 8.49 -2.34 -27.26
C ALA A 143 8.34 -3.44 -26.21
N THR A 144 7.15 -4.05 -26.06
CA THR A 144 6.83 -4.96 -24.93
C THR A 144 6.77 -6.43 -25.31
N LYS A 145 6.95 -6.78 -26.59
CA LYS A 145 6.78 -8.16 -27.10
C LYS A 145 7.61 -9.24 -26.39
N SER A 146 8.69 -8.85 -25.71
CA SER A 146 9.57 -9.76 -24.96
C SER A 146 9.60 -9.48 -23.45
N LEU A 147 8.79 -8.55 -22.95
CA LEU A 147 8.81 -8.17 -21.54
C LEU A 147 8.14 -9.24 -20.68
N LYS A 148 8.77 -9.53 -19.53
CA LYS A 148 8.25 -10.42 -18.51
C LYS A 148 8.18 -9.69 -17.17
N PRO A 149 7.26 -10.08 -16.26
CA PRO A 149 7.29 -9.59 -14.89
C PRO A 149 8.66 -9.83 -14.25
N TYR A 150 9.09 -8.92 -13.38
CA TYR A 150 10.27 -9.14 -12.53
C TYR A 150 10.03 -10.29 -11.55
N GLY A 151 8.81 -10.44 -11.08
CA GLY A 151 8.44 -11.41 -10.07
C GLY A 151 7.91 -10.76 -8.80
N VAL A 152 8.52 -11.04 -7.66
CA VAL A 152 8.16 -10.43 -6.37
C VAL A 152 8.86 -9.08 -6.22
N VAL A 153 8.08 -8.02 -5.98
CA VAL A 153 8.58 -6.65 -5.80
C VAL A 153 8.45 -6.24 -4.33
N GLY A 154 9.57 -5.97 -3.68
CA GLY A 154 9.62 -5.32 -2.38
C GLY A 154 9.41 -3.82 -2.54
N GLN A 155 8.47 -3.25 -1.79
CA GLN A 155 8.11 -1.83 -1.89
C GLN A 155 8.20 -1.17 -0.52
N ILE A 156 8.88 -0.03 -0.44
CA ILE A 156 9.03 0.76 0.78
C ILE A 156 8.62 2.19 0.45
N ILE A 157 7.68 2.73 1.22
CA ILE A 157 7.07 4.03 0.99
C ILE A 157 7.30 4.99 2.16
N PRO A 158 7.36 6.32 1.90
CA PRO A 158 7.57 7.34 2.92
C PRO A 158 6.26 7.72 3.62
N TRP A 159 6.39 8.60 4.62
CA TRP A 159 5.30 9.07 5.47
C TRP A 159 4.53 10.27 4.92
N ASN A 160 5.11 11.06 4.02
CA ASN A 160 4.52 12.34 3.60
C ASN A 160 3.37 12.22 2.58
N PHE A 161 3.34 11.14 1.79
CA PHE A 161 2.27 10.80 0.85
C PHE A 161 1.98 9.29 0.90
N PRO A 162 1.50 8.76 2.04
CA PRO A 162 1.46 7.31 2.27
C PRO A 162 0.67 6.57 1.19
N LEU A 163 -0.61 6.93 0.99
CA LEU A 163 -1.48 6.23 0.05
C LEU A 163 -1.11 6.54 -1.42
N LEU A 164 -0.68 7.77 -1.71
CA LEU A 164 -0.27 8.13 -3.07
C LEU A 164 0.99 7.36 -3.50
N MET A 165 1.98 7.25 -2.62
CA MET A 165 3.19 6.48 -2.90
C MET A 165 2.94 4.98 -2.97
N LEU A 166 1.97 4.46 -2.21
CA LEU A 166 1.47 3.10 -2.35
C LEU A 166 0.91 2.89 -3.77
N ALA A 167 0.01 3.77 -4.22
CA ALA A 167 -0.61 3.67 -5.55
C ALA A 167 0.44 3.72 -6.67
N TRP A 168 1.40 4.65 -6.59
CA TRP A 168 2.46 4.80 -7.59
C TRP A 168 3.39 3.58 -7.71
N LYS A 169 3.40 2.71 -6.71
CA LYS A 169 4.21 1.48 -6.72
C LYS A 169 3.37 0.23 -6.99
N ILE A 170 2.21 0.10 -6.34
CA ILE A 170 1.37 -1.09 -6.51
C ILE A 170 0.73 -1.14 -7.90
N ALA A 171 0.14 -0.05 -8.38
CA ALA A 171 -0.61 -0.06 -9.63
C ALA A 171 0.26 -0.49 -10.84
N PRO A 172 1.45 0.08 -11.09
CA PRO A 172 2.31 -0.38 -12.18
C PRO A 172 2.83 -1.81 -11.98
N ALA A 173 3.14 -2.22 -10.73
CA ALA A 173 3.60 -3.56 -10.45
C ALA A 173 2.54 -4.60 -10.81
N LEU A 174 1.28 -4.38 -10.41
CA LEU A 174 0.17 -5.27 -10.71
C LEU A 174 -0.17 -5.29 -12.19
N ALA A 175 -0.20 -4.12 -12.85
CA ALA A 175 -0.47 -4.00 -14.28
C ALA A 175 0.49 -4.87 -15.11
N THR A 176 1.77 -4.88 -14.72
CA THR A 176 2.84 -5.62 -15.41
C THR A 176 3.01 -7.06 -14.92
N GLY A 177 2.07 -7.57 -14.12
CA GLY A 177 2.03 -8.99 -13.72
C GLY A 177 2.92 -9.38 -12.54
N ASN A 178 3.46 -8.41 -11.80
CA ASN A 178 4.25 -8.66 -10.59
C ASN A 178 3.37 -8.82 -9.36
N THR A 179 3.92 -9.41 -8.30
CA THR A 179 3.35 -9.43 -6.95
C THR A 179 4.16 -8.54 -6.01
N VAL A 180 3.57 -8.16 -4.88
CA VAL A 180 4.09 -7.10 -4.03
C VAL A 180 4.18 -7.53 -2.57
N VAL A 181 5.31 -7.15 -1.93
CA VAL A 181 5.47 -7.07 -0.47
C VAL A 181 5.76 -5.62 -0.12
N LEU A 182 4.77 -4.92 0.44
CA LEU A 182 4.85 -3.49 0.74
C LEU A 182 5.03 -3.24 2.24
N LYS A 183 5.97 -2.34 2.57
CA LYS A 183 6.15 -1.77 3.92
C LYS A 183 5.86 -0.27 3.89
N PRO A 184 4.79 0.21 4.56
CA PRO A 184 4.58 1.64 4.77
C PRO A 184 5.59 2.19 5.79
N ALA A 185 5.71 3.52 5.87
CA ALA A 185 6.44 4.15 6.95
C ALA A 185 5.81 3.77 8.30
N GLU A 186 6.63 3.64 9.32
CA GLU A 186 6.20 3.28 10.68
C GLU A 186 5.28 4.31 11.32
N THR A 187 5.39 5.56 10.90
CA THR A 187 4.59 6.70 11.41
C THR A 187 3.24 6.85 10.70
N THR A 188 3.06 6.27 9.52
CA THR A 188 1.82 6.41 8.71
C THR A 188 1.40 5.08 8.07
N PRO A 189 1.11 4.05 8.86
CA PRO A 189 0.82 2.72 8.32
C PRO A 189 -0.66 2.48 8.01
N LEU A 190 -1.58 3.31 8.53
CA LEU A 190 -3.00 2.95 8.61
C LEU A 190 -3.69 2.95 7.25
N THR A 191 -3.39 3.88 6.36
CA THR A 191 -3.99 3.90 5.02
C THR A 191 -3.54 2.72 4.16
N ALA A 192 -2.32 2.21 4.36
CA ALA A 192 -1.89 0.97 3.71
C ALA A 192 -2.66 -0.26 4.23
N LEU A 193 -2.96 -0.30 5.53
CA LEU A 193 -3.78 -1.38 6.11
C LEU A 193 -5.24 -1.29 5.68
N LEU A 194 -5.79 -0.08 5.51
CA LEU A 194 -7.11 0.12 4.92
C LEU A 194 -7.14 -0.31 3.45
N PHE A 195 -6.06 -0.05 2.70
CA PHE A 195 -5.92 -0.53 1.31
C PHE A 195 -5.91 -2.07 1.22
N ALA A 196 -5.45 -2.78 2.25
CA ALA A 196 -5.57 -4.24 2.31
C ALA A 196 -7.04 -4.70 2.25
N GLU A 197 -7.94 -3.97 2.89
CA GLU A 197 -9.39 -4.24 2.80
C GLU A 197 -9.92 -4.02 1.37
N ILE A 198 -9.41 -3.01 0.66
CA ILE A 198 -9.70 -2.81 -0.78
C ILE A 198 -9.24 -4.01 -1.61
N CYS A 199 -8.06 -4.56 -1.34
CA CYS A 199 -7.57 -5.75 -2.04
C CYS A 199 -8.50 -6.95 -1.83
N GLU A 200 -8.99 -7.16 -0.61
CA GLU A 200 -9.95 -8.20 -0.27
C GLU A 200 -11.29 -7.98 -0.98
N GLN A 201 -11.87 -6.78 -0.89
CA GLN A 201 -13.13 -6.41 -1.56
C GLN A 201 -13.02 -6.48 -3.10
N ALA A 202 -11.87 -6.17 -3.66
CA ALA A 202 -11.61 -6.33 -5.08
C ALA A 202 -11.55 -7.80 -5.51
N GLY A 203 -11.33 -8.72 -4.55
CA GLY A 203 -11.18 -10.14 -4.80
C GLY A 203 -9.83 -10.47 -5.44
N LEU A 204 -8.77 -9.72 -5.09
CA LEU A 204 -7.42 -10.04 -5.56
C LEU A 204 -7.05 -11.47 -5.16
N PRO A 205 -6.40 -12.24 -6.03
CA PRO A 205 -5.91 -13.55 -5.65
C PRO A 205 -4.96 -13.47 -4.44
N PRO A 206 -5.03 -14.43 -3.50
CA PRO A 206 -4.15 -14.47 -2.34
C PRO A 206 -2.67 -14.32 -2.73
N GLY A 207 -1.94 -13.50 -1.98
CA GLY A 207 -0.50 -13.29 -2.18
C GLY A 207 -0.12 -12.27 -3.25
N VAL A 208 -1.05 -11.78 -4.08
CA VAL A 208 -0.74 -10.74 -5.10
C VAL A 208 -0.28 -9.44 -4.44
N VAL A 209 -0.92 -9.05 -3.36
CA VAL A 209 -0.50 -7.94 -2.51
C VAL A 209 -0.33 -8.44 -1.09
N ASN A 210 0.81 -8.13 -0.48
CA ASN A 210 1.09 -8.37 0.93
C ASN A 210 1.57 -7.07 1.56
N ILE A 211 1.04 -6.73 2.74
CA ILE A 211 1.37 -5.51 3.46
C ILE A 211 1.86 -5.89 4.85
N VAL A 212 3.09 -5.50 5.15
CA VAL A 212 3.76 -5.76 6.42
C VAL A 212 4.18 -4.43 7.03
N THR A 213 3.85 -4.22 8.29
CA THR A 213 4.25 -3.02 9.03
C THR A 213 5.49 -3.27 9.88
N GLY A 214 6.18 -2.22 10.24
CA GLY A 214 7.39 -2.28 11.06
C GLY A 214 8.32 -1.11 10.77
N ASP A 215 9.45 -1.08 11.43
CA ASP A 215 10.47 -0.03 11.38
C ASP A 215 11.51 -0.26 10.25
N GLY A 216 12.64 0.43 10.35
CA GLY A 216 13.75 0.29 9.40
C GLY A 216 14.32 -1.13 9.33
N SER A 217 14.29 -1.89 10.44
CA SER A 217 14.77 -3.29 10.45
C SER A 217 13.88 -4.18 9.57
N THR A 218 12.57 -3.99 9.62
CA THR A 218 11.62 -4.66 8.73
C THR A 218 11.89 -4.33 7.27
N GLY A 219 12.21 -3.06 6.97
CA GLY A 219 12.63 -2.65 5.63
C GLY A 219 13.91 -3.36 5.16
N SER A 220 14.90 -3.49 6.04
CA SER A 220 16.15 -4.20 5.77
C SER A 220 15.92 -5.68 5.45
N PHE A 221 15.01 -6.37 6.14
CA PHE A 221 14.66 -7.77 5.82
C PHE A 221 14.04 -7.89 4.42
N ILE A 222 13.24 -6.91 3.97
CA ILE A 222 12.70 -6.88 2.60
C ILE A 222 13.82 -6.69 1.58
N VAL A 223 14.70 -5.70 1.80
CA VAL A 223 15.79 -5.35 0.87
C VAL A 223 16.74 -6.53 0.65
N ASN A 224 17.09 -7.22 1.73
CA ASN A 224 18.07 -8.32 1.70
C ASN A 224 17.48 -9.70 1.42
N HIS A 225 16.18 -9.78 1.14
CA HIS A 225 15.54 -11.08 0.92
C HIS A 225 15.85 -11.64 -0.47
N LYS A 226 16.49 -12.81 -0.52
CA LYS A 226 16.99 -13.44 -1.76
C LYS A 226 15.93 -13.72 -2.84
N ASP A 227 14.66 -13.88 -2.45
CA ASP A 227 13.54 -14.17 -3.35
C ASP A 227 12.74 -12.90 -3.72
N ILE A 228 13.23 -11.71 -3.40
CA ILE A 228 12.71 -10.43 -3.91
C ILE A 228 13.53 -10.04 -5.15
N ASN A 229 12.84 -9.87 -6.26
CA ASN A 229 13.46 -9.66 -7.57
C ASN A 229 13.71 -8.17 -7.89
N LYS A 230 13.00 -7.28 -7.22
CA LYS A 230 13.10 -5.82 -7.42
C LYS A 230 12.74 -5.09 -6.13
N ILE A 231 13.47 -4.02 -5.83
CA ILE A 231 13.11 -3.06 -4.79
C ILE A 231 12.61 -1.76 -5.42
N ALA A 232 11.48 -1.27 -4.94
CA ALA A 232 10.92 0.04 -5.28
C ALA A 232 10.83 0.88 -4.01
N PHE A 233 11.78 1.80 -3.85
CA PHE A 233 11.91 2.65 -2.68
C PHE A 233 11.58 4.11 -3.00
N THR A 234 10.90 4.79 -2.09
CA THR A 234 10.80 6.24 -2.02
C THR A 234 11.01 6.66 -0.56
N GLY A 235 11.92 7.60 -0.34
CA GLY A 235 12.27 8.07 1.00
C GLY A 235 13.52 8.96 0.96
N SER A 236 14.26 9.03 2.07
CA SER A 236 15.45 9.87 2.15
C SER A 236 16.60 9.35 1.28
N THR A 237 17.43 10.28 0.79
CA THR A 237 18.64 9.94 0.01
C THR A 237 19.57 9.02 0.80
N GLN A 238 19.68 9.22 2.12
CA GLN A 238 20.52 8.40 2.98
C GLN A 238 20.07 6.93 2.96
N VAL A 239 18.78 6.67 3.15
CA VAL A 239 18.24 5.29 3.11
C VAL A 239 18.36 4.72 1.69
N GLY A 240 18.13 5.53 0.64
CA GLY A 240 18.32 5.08 -0.74
C GLY A 240 19.74 4.60 -1.02
N LYS A 241 20.76 5.30 -0.51
CA LYS A 241 22.17 4.87 -0.61
C LYS A 241 22.44 3.58 0.16
N LEU A 242 21.87 3.41 1.36
CA LEU A 242 22.00 2.15 2.12
C LEU A 242 21.40 0.97 1.35
N ILE A 243 20.21 1.14 0.76
CA ILE A 243 19.57 0.12 -0.06
C ILE A 243 20.44 -0.23 -1.27
N GLN A 244 20.94 0.78 -1.99
CA GLN A 244 21.81 0.56 -3.14
C GLN A 244 23.08 -0.23 -2.77
N ASN A 245 23.73 0.13 -1.66
CA ASN A 245 24.91 -0.57 -1.17
C ASN A 245 24.62 -2.02 -0.75
N SER A 246 23.42 -2.30 -0.26
CA SER A 246 23.00 -3.67 0.12
C SER A 246 22.71 -4.56 -1.09
N LEU A 247 22.43 -3.98 -2.25
CA LEU A 247 22.05 -4.69 -3.48
C LEU A 247 23.19 -4.76 -4.51
N ALA A 248 24.29 -4.08 -4.26
CA ALA A 248 25.51 -4.09 -5.09
C ALA A 248 26.38 -5.29 -4.78
#